data_6b34cf20e69c897f2a2e4edeebca2f02
#
_entry.id   6b34cf20e69c897f2a2e4edeebca2f02
#
_cell.length_a   1.000
_cell.length_b   1.000
_cell.length_c   1.000
_cell.angle_alpha   90.00
_cell.angle_beta   90.00
_cell.angle_gamma   90.00
#
_symmetry.space_group_name_H-M   'P 1'
#
loop_
_entity.id
_entity.type
_entity.pdbx_description
1 polymer ?
#
loop_
_entity_poly.entity_id
_entity_poly.type
_entity_poly.pdbx_seq_one_letter_code
_entity_poly.pdbx_strand_id
1 'polypeptide(L)'
;MAAVNALDSIDEAPKRRRRRDADAATDLLAELGLDDASPKQDDRRRHRKDDASDVEPRRRRRAVEGPKDEDVVRDLDDILATLPSQGSDDDERRDEAEDGDFARRGRGRVSDRGDRVDRRGRRLRGRDRDYDERDERRGRTGDRNNDRNERNDRVERNERTDRNVEREQRHEEPKEDLVPVAGIVDVLDSYAFVRTSGYLPGPNDVYVSMGQVKKYGLRKGDAVHGSIRTPREGDRRNQRQKFVPLQSIDSINGMTVEAAQNRPQFNKLTPLYPQERLKQETAPNKLTGRLIDIVAPIGKGQRGLIVSPPKAGKTITLQNIANAIATNNPEVHLMVVLVDERPEEVTDMERTVQGEVISSTFDRPASDHTTVAELAIERAKRLVELGQDVVVLLDSMTRLARAYNIAAPASGRILSGGVDAQALYPPKKFFGAARNIENGGSLTIISSALVETGSKMDEVIFEEFKGTGNMELRLSRELADKRLFPAIDVNASGTRREELITDPQELPIIYRLRRLLGGLEPEQAYQTLVPRLKKTATNRDFMASLIQQSGNATNGN
;
A
#
# COMPACT_ATOMS: atom_id res chain seq x y z
N MET A 1 -46.76 -39.86 -13.14
CA MET A 1 -47.29 -40.55 -14.34
C MET A 1 -46.95 -39.77 -15.56
N ALA A 2 -46.27 -40.41 -16.43
CA ALA A 2 -46.08 -40.34 -17.86
C ALA A 2 -45.24 -39.10 -18.34
N ALA A 3 -43.98 -39.22 -18.64
CA ALA A 3 -43.34 -40.00 -19.74
C ALA A 3 -43.66 -39.37 -21.11
N VAL A 4 -42.81 -39.13 -22.06
CA VAL A 4 -41.62 -39.75 -22.62
C VAL A 4 -41.43 -39.13 -24.00
N ASN A 5 -40.16 -38.91 -24.40
CA ASN A 5 -39.59 -38.98 -25.73
C ASN A 5 -40.01 -38.04 -26.88
N ALA A 6 -39.00 -37.40 -27.48
CA ALA A 6 -38.58 -37.75 -28.83
C ALA A 6 -37.18 -37.14 -29.11
N LEU A 7 -36.28 -38.05 -29.41
CA LEU A 7 -34.98 -37.90 -30.09
C LEU A 7 -35.21 -37.68 -31.61
N ASP A 8 -34.12 -37.21 -32.23
CA ASP A 8 -33.76 -37.29 -33.65
C ASP A 8 -34.11 -36.12 -34.57
N SER A 9 -33.10 -35.37 -34.93
CA SER A 9 -32.56 -35.45 -36.29
C SER A 9 -31.31 -34.58 -36.44
N ILE A 10 -30.23 -35.22 -36.79
CA ILE A 10 -28.96 -34.83 -37.38
C ILE A 10 -29.23 -34.06 -38.71
N ASP A 11 -28.60 -32.92 -39.00
CA ASP A 11 -27.59 -32.79 -40.05
C ASP A 11 -27.30 -31.34 -40.45
N GLU A 12 -26.03 -31.19 -40.87
CA GLU A 12 -25.44 -30.18 -41.76
C GLU A 12 -25.07 -28.79 -41.22
N ALA A 13 -23.76 -28.70 -40.96
CA ALA A 13 -23.00 -27.46 -40.97
C ALA A 13 -22.80 -26.88 -42.38
N PRO A 14 -22.83 -25.57 -42.60
CA PRO A 14 -22.29 -24.96 -43.80
C PRO A 14 -20.84 -24.48 -43.54
N LYS A 15 -19.89 -25.23 -44.06
CA LYS A 15 -18.55 -24.75 -44.46
C LYS A 15 -18.70 -23.74 -45.59
N ARG A 16 -18.69 -22.42 -45.31
CA ARG A 16 -18.38 -21.35 -46.29
C ARG A 16 -18.47 -19.98 -45.66
N ARG A 17 -17.50 -19.61 -44.74
CA ARG A 17 -17.29 -18.22 -44.31
C ARG A 17 -15.85 -17.88 -43.90
N ARG A 18 -14.84 -18.63 -44.33
CA ARG A 18 -13.44 -18.34 -44.02
C ARG A 18 -12.59 -17.81 -45.19
N ARG A 19 -13.23 -17.35 -46.28
CA ARG A 19 -12.51 -16.74 -47.43
C ARG A 19 -12.83 -15.27 -47.68
N ARG A 20 -13.74 -14.63 -46.91
CA ARG A 20 -14.02 -13.19 -47.09
C ARG A 20 -13.32 -12.27 -46.09
N ASP A 21 -12.78 -12.80 -45.00
CA ASP A 21 -12.10 -11.97 -43.98
C ASP A 21 -10.60 -11.84 -44.22
N ALA A 22 -10.02 -12.59 -45.14
CA ALA A 22 -8.63 -12.45 -45.56
C ALA A 22 -8.42 -11.39 -46.66
N ASP A 23 -9.42 -11.15 -47.49
CA ASP A 23 -9.35 -10.15 -48.54
C ASP A 23 -9.62 -8.72 -48.03
N ALA A 24 -10.36 -8.58 -46.93
CA ALA A 24 -10.61 -7.28 -46.28
C ALA A 24 -9.40 -6.75 -45.48
N ALA A 25 -8.49 -7.63 -45.06
CA ALA A 25 -7.27 -7.22 -44.33
C ALA A 25 -6.16 -6.77 -45.29
N THR A 26 -6.14 -7.27 -46.53
CA THR A 26 -5.20 -6.86 -47.56
C THR A 26 -5.57 -5.52 -48.19
N ASP A 27 -6.85 -5.22 -48.33
CA ASP A 27 -7.31 -3.93 -48.85
C ASP A 27 -7.07 -2.76 -47.86
N LEU A 28 -7.10 -3.02 -46.54
CA LEU A 28 -6.80 -2.02 -45.52
C LEU A 28 -5.31 -1.69 -45.40
N LEU A 29 -4.41 -2.61 -45.82
CA LEU A 29 -2.96 -2.38 -45.82
C LEU A 29 -2.51 -1.60 -47.07
N ALA A 30 -3.21 -1.72 -48.18
CA ALA A 30 -2.98 -0.94 -49.39
C ALA A 30 -3.42 0.53 -49.25
N GLU A 31 -4.46 0.79 -48.43
CA GLU A 31 -4.97 2.14 -48.16
C GLU A 31 -4.08 2.94 -47.18
N LEU A 32 -3.19 2.26 -46.45
CA LEU A 32 -2.24 2.85 -45.48
C LEU A 32 -0.82 3.05 -46.04
N GLY A 33 -0.55 2.75 -47.32
CA GLY A 33 0.70 3.08 -48.04
C GLY A 33 1.95 2.40 -47.47
N LEU A 34 1.83 1.19 -46.92
CA LEU A 34 2.93 0.39 -46.40
C LEU A 34 3.21 -0.81 -47.32
N ASP A 35 3.59 -0.52 -48.59
CA ASP A 35 4.07 -1.54 -49.50
C ASP A 35 5.59 -1.73 -49.36
N ASP A 36 5.92 -2.96 -49.08
CA ASP A 36 7.26 -3.52 -48.92
C ASP A 36 8.08 -3.40 -50.18
N ALA A 37 9.15 -2.63 -50.21
CA ALA A 37 10.10 -2.52 -51.31
C ALA A 37 11.32 -3.37 -51.01
N SER A 38 11.35 -4.58 -51.60
CA SER A 38 12.57 -5.39 -51.75
C SER A 38 13.50 -4.80 -52.81
N PRO A 39 14.83 -4.75 -52.60
CA PRO A 39 15.76 -4.21 -53.59
C PRO A 39 16.13 -5.24 -54.65
N LYS A 40 15.88 -4.90 -55.91
CA LYS A 40 16.47 -5.57 -57.06
C LYS A 40 17.87 -5.03 -57.35
N GLN A 41 18.82 -5.94 -57.50
CA GLN A 41 20.14 -5.69 -58.08
C GLN A 41 19.99 -5.23 -59.51
N ASP A 42 20.71 -4.17 -59.90
CA ASP A 42 21.21 -4.03 -61.28
C ASP A 42 22.52 -3.24 -61.31
N ASP A 43 23.49 -3.90 -62.00
CA ASP A 43 24.79 -3.44 -62.43
C ASP A 43 24.68 -2.30 -63.46
N ARG A 44 25.55 -1.27 -63.38
CA ARG A 44 26.29 -0.69 -64.49
C ARG A 44 27.14 0.53 -64.12
N ARG A 45 28.41 0.28 -64.17
CA ARG A 45 29.57 1.06 -64.63
C ARG A 45 29.35 2.46 -65.27
N ARG A 46 30.20 3.38 -64.79
CA ARG A 46 31.17 4.23 -65.49
C ARG A 46 31.17 5.73 -65.26
N HIS A 47 32.35 6.17 -64.87
CA HIS A 47 33.19 7.29 -65.27
C HIS A 47 33.09 8.67 -64.64
N ARG A 48 34.22 9.02 -63.98
CA ARG A 48 35.06 10.26 -64.08
C ARG A 48 34.36 11.60 -63.79
N LYS A 49 34.94 12.52 -63.10
CA LYS A 49 36.32 13.06 -62.87
C LYS A 49 36.26 14.12 -61.78
N ASP A 50 37.36 14.18 -61.01
CA ASP A 50 38.07 15.33 -60.47
C ASP A 50 37.33 16.59 -60.03
N ASP A 51 37.39 16.95 -58.71
CA ASP A 51 38.23 18.07 -58.30
C ASP A 51 38.41 18.11 -56.77
N ALA A 52 39.61 18.56 -56.37
CA ALA A 52 40.14 18.60 -55.04
C ALA A 52 39.67 19.84 -54.25
N SER A 53 39.49 19.66 -52.95
CA SER A 53 39.96 20.64 -51.95
C SER A 53 39.82 20.09 -50.54
N ASP A 54 40.85 20.34 -49.78
CA ASP A 54 41.17 19.98 -48.40
C ASP A 54 40.04 20.22 -47.37
N VAL A 55 39.79 19.21 -46.49
CA VAL A 55 39.48 19.43 -45.07
C VAL A 55 39.81 18.15 -44.29
N GLU A 56 40.45 18.31 -43.12
CA GLU A 56 41.03 17.36 -42.19
C GLU A 56 40.15 16.17 -41.74
N PRO A 57 40.75 15.04 -41.30
CA PRO A 57 40.01 13.81 -41.04
C PRO A 57 39.44 13.78 -39.60
N ARG A 58 38.11 13.75 -39.48
CA ARG A 58 37.42 13.33 -38.26
C ARG A 58 37.62 11.84 -38.07
N ARG A 59 38.22 11.51 -36.91
CA ARG A 59 38.38 10.15 -36.39
C ARG A 59 37.04 9.41 -36.38
N ARG A 60 36.91 8.37 -37.19
CA ARG A 60 35.87 7.37 -37.12
C ARG A 60 36.06 6.56 -35.84
N ARG A 61 35.10 6.64 -34.91
CA ARG A 61 34.94 5.67 -33.85
C ARG A 61 34.55 4.33 -34.51
N ARG A 62 35.39 3.34 -34.32
CA ARG A 62 35.08 1.95 -34.58
C ARG A 62 33.91 1.55 -33.68
N ALA A 63 32.81 1.06 -34.24
CA ALA A 63 31.81 0.32 -33.52
C ALA A 63 32.47 -0.97 -33.02
N VAL A 64 32.51 -1.14 -31.70
CA VAL A 64 32.90 -2.39 -31.05
C VAL A 64 31.64 -3.25 -31.16
N GLU A 65 31.66 -4.33 -31.89
CA GLU A 65 30.67 -5.39 -31.80
C GLU A 65 30.71 -5.91 -30.39
N GLY A 66 29.56 -5.87 -29.68
CA GLY A 66 29.39 -6.47 -28.37
C GLY A 66 29.52 -8.00 -28.44
N PRO A 67 29.96 -8.64 -27.37
CA PRO A 67 30.10 -10.09 -27.33
C PRO A 67 28.76 -10.78 -27.61
N LYS A 68 28.82 -11.92 -28.33
CA LYS A 68 27.65 -12.76 -28.57
C LYS A 68 27.18 -13.40 -27.29
N ASP A 69 25.87 -13.70 -27.19
CA ASP A 69 25.22 -14.24 -26.00
C ASP A 69 25.92 -15.50 -25.40
N GLU A 70 26.57 -16.31 -26.24
CA GLU A 70 27.35 -17.47 -25.80
C GLU A 70 28.65 -17.12 -25.10
N ASP A 71 29.27 -16.00 -25.46
CA ASP A 71 30.54 -15.56 -24.88
C ASP A 71 30.31 -14.98 -23.48
N VAL A 72 29.17 -14.29 -23.24
CA VAL A 72 28.79 -13.75 -21.91
C VAL A 72 28.54 -14.87 -20.90
N VAL A 73 27.95 -15.98 -21.35
CA VAL A 73 27.71 -17.15 -20.47
C VAL A 73 29.01 -17.86 -20.09
N ARG A 74 29.95 -17.94 -21.03
CA ARG A 74 31.30 -18.50 -20.76
C ARG A 74 32.08 -17.63 -19.80
N ASP A 75 32.06 -16.30 -20.00
CA ASP A 75 32.75 -15.36 -19.12
C ASP A 75 32.26 -15.43 -17.67
N LEU A 76 30.95 -15.66 -17.45
CA LEU A 76 30.42 -15.81 -16.11
C LEU A 76 30.88 -17.12 -15.45
N ASP A 77 30.96 -18.22 -16.19
CA ASP A 77 31.46 -19.49 -15.69
C ASP A 77 32.96 -19.41 -15.37
N ASP A 78 33.75 -18.72 -16.19
CA ASP A 78 35.16 -18.44 -15.94
C ASP A 78 35.37 -17.53 -14.72
N ILE A 79 34.55 -16.51 -14.52
CA ILE A 79 34.59 -15.63 -13.35
C ILE A 79 34.21 -16.41 -12.07
N LEU A 80 33.18 -17.26 -12.15
CA LEU A 80 32.79 -18.14 -11.03
C LEU A 80 33.91 -19.12 -10.65
N ALA A 81 34.67 -19.59 -11.65
CA ALA A 81 35.80 -20.47 -11.47
C ALA A 81 37.01 -19.83 -10.76
N THR A 82 37.19 -18.53 -10.95
CA THR A 82 38.35 -17.78 -10.39
C THR A 82 38.10 -17.22 -9.01
N LEU A 83 36.89 -17.33 -8.44
CA LEU A 83 36.62 -16.86 -7.09
C LEU A 83 37.16 -17.83 -6.05
N PRO A 84 37.90 -17.34 -5.01
CA PRO A 84 38.39 -18.21 -3.96
C PRO A 84 37.25 -18.83 -3.19
N SER A 85 37.27 -20.16 -3.07
CA SER A 85 36.39 -20.91 -2.16
C SER A 85 36.75 -20.50 -0.73
N GLN A 86 35.77 -20.00 0.03
CA GLN A 86 35.95 -19.92 1.48
C GLN A 86 36.01 -21.35 2.03
N GLY A 87 37.21 -21.80 2.37
CA GLY A 87 37.42 -22.98 3.17
C GLY A 87 36.78 -22.77 4.54
N SER A 88 36.13 -23.81 5.02
CA SER A 88 35.72 -23.96 6.40
C SER A 88 36.97 -24.04 7.26
N ASP A 89 37.36 -22.94 7.88
CA ASP A 89 38.32 -22.96 9.00
C ASP A 89 37.51 -23.02 10.31
N ASP A 90 37.27 -24.26 10.74
CA ASP A 90 37.24 -24.60 12.15
C ASP A 90 38.71 -24.69 12.60
N ASP A 91 39.16 -23.77 13.43
CA ASP A 91 40.12 -24.07 14.52
C ASP A 91 40.30 -22.88 15.48
N GLU A 92 39.92 -23.16 16.73
CA GLU A 92 40.58 -22.92 18.02
C GLU A 92 41.15 -21.54 18.38
N ARG A 93 40.48 -20.99 19.37
CA ARG A 93 40.97 -20.36 20.63
C ARG A 93 42.42 -19.90 20.67
N ARG A 94 42.60 -18.62 21.05
CA ARG A 94 43.36 -18.26 22.26
C ARG A 94 43.16 -16.79 22.62
N ASP A 95 42.92 -16.64 23.92
CA ASP A 95 42.95 -15.40 24.69
C ASP A 95 44.28 -14.65 24.48
N GLU A 96 44.20 -13.32 24.46
CA GLU A 96 45.11 -12.49 25.28
C GLU A 96 44.56 -11.03 25.29
N ALA A 97 44.36 -10.57 26.50
CA ALA A 97 44.06 -9.20 26.86
C ALA A 97 45.35 -8.36 26.72
N GLU A 98 45.22 -7.12 26.24
CA GLU A 98 46.05 -6.04 26.75
C GLU A 98 45.30 -4.69 26.71
N ASP A 99 45.36 -4.08 27.87
CA ASP A 99 44.96 -2.74 28.25
C ASP A 99 45.62 -1.65 27.43
N GLY A 100 44.92 -0.55 27.23
CA GLY A 100 45.49 0.66 26.63
C GLY A 100 44.62 1.89 26.86
N ASP A 101 44.54 2.27 28.11
CA ASP A 101 44.07 3.55 28.66
C ASP A 101 44.73 4.76 27.97
N PHE A 102 43.94 5.74 27.47
CA PHE A 102 44.37 7.14 27.47
C PHE A 102 43.18 8.09 27.70
N ALA A 103 43.28 8.65 28.87
CA ALA A 103 42.40 9.63 29.44
C ALA A 103 42.68 11.08 28.96
N ARG A 104 41.61 11.86 29.01
CA ARG A 104 41.51 13.27 29.49
C ARG A 104 42.30 14.39 28.80
N ARG A 105 41.58 15.37 28.42
CA ARG A 105 41.66 16.82 28.80
C ARG A 105 40.94 17.60 27.70
N GLY A 106 40.14 18.63 27.93
CA GLY A 106 39.92 19.49 29.05
C GLY A 106 39.11 20.70 28.57
N ARG A 107 38.22 21.11 29.35
CA ARG A 107 37.84 22.46 29.79
C ARG A 107 38.06 23.69 28.89
N GLY A 108 37.02 24.47 28.82
CA GLY A 108 37.00 25.92 28.64
C GLY A 108 35.55 26.36 28.31
N ARG A 109 34.70 26.69 29.15
CA ARG A 109 34.36 27.86 29.98
C ARG A 109 34.64 29.19 29.27
N VAL A 110 33.57 29.97 29.19
CA VAL A 110 33.29 31.29 29.75
C VAL A 110 32.59 32.19 28.73
N SER A 111 31.32 32.50 29.02
CA SER A 111 30.77 33.81 29.42
C SER A 111 30.81 34.87 28.32
N ASP A 112 29.92 35.73 28.16
CA ASP A 112 28.93 36.47 28.95
C ASP A 112 28.50 37.70 28.12
N ARG A 113 27.30 38.20 28.36
CA ARG A 113 26.85 39.58 28.13
C ARG A 113 26.74 40.04 26.69
N GLY A 114 25.68 40.68 26.31
CA GLY A 114 24.84 41.65 26.91
C GLY A 114 23.96 42.32 25.85
N ASP A 115 22.79 42.51 26.18
CA ASP A 115 22.05 43.72 26.36
C ASP A 115 21.98 44.78 25.21
N ARG A 116 20.76 45.19 25.04
CA ARG A 116 20.19 46.52 24.63
C ARG A 116 19.47 46.52 23.29
N VAL A 117 18.14 46.62 23.45
CA VAL A 117 17.32 47.87 23.46
C VAL A 117 17.40 48.63 22.14
N ASP A 118 16.35 48.89 21.44
CA ASP A 118 15.26 49.84 21.57
C ASP A 118 14.40 49.96 20.30
N ARG A 119 13.10 50.03 20.50
CA ARG A 119 12.15 51.09 20.19
C ARG A 119 11.65 51.36 18.76
N ARG A 120 10.35 51.53 18.79
CA ARG A 120 9.44 52.40 17.99
C ARG A 120 8.73 51.65 16.87
N GLY A 121 7.41 51.62 16.82
CA GLY A 121 6.39 52.49 17.38
C GLY A 121 5.38 52.83 16.29
N ARG A 122 4.10 52.79 16.62
CA ARG A 122 2.92 53.49 16.04
C ARG A 122 1.85 52.46 15.62
N ARG A 123 0.80 52.34 16.44
CA ARG A 123 -0.43 53.13 16.59
C ARG A 123 -1.21 53.27 15.31
N LEU A 124 -2.46 52.74 15.34
CA LEU A 124 -3.67 53.54 15.49
C LEU A 124 -4.93 52.66 15.34
N ARG A 125 -5.80 52.81 16.35
CA ARG A 125 -7.25 53.05 16.41
C ARG A 125 -8.13 51.93 15.86
N GLY A 126 -9.05 51.38 16.59
CA GLY A 126 -9.90 51.93 17.66
C GLY A 126 -11.34 52.04 17.20
N ARG A 127 -12.22 51.30 17.82
CA ARG A 127 -13.58 51.78 18.13
C ARG A 127 -14.29 50.80 19.02
N ASP A 128 -14.44 51.29 20.22
CA ASP A 128 -15.30 50.89 21.31
C ASP A 128 -16.78 50.82 20.91
N ARG A 129 -17.51 50.03 21.60
CA ARG A 129 -18.81 50.39 22.20
C ARG A 129 -19.18 49.43 23.31
N ASP A 130 -19.03 49.97 24.49
CA ASP A 130 -19.64 49.61 25.78
C ASP A 130 -21.16 49.58 25.71
N TYR A 131 -21.74 48.79 26.60
CA TYR A 131 -22.90 49.12 27.48
C TYR A 131 -22.92 48.01 28.56
N ASP A 132 -22.35 48.25 29.70
CA ASP A 132 -22.85 48.85 30.94
C ASP A 132 -23.83 47.95 31.72
N GLU A 133 -23.30 47.66 32.91
CA GLU A 133 -23.87 47.20 34.17
C GLU A 133 -25.12 47.96 34.62
N ARG A 134 -25.91 47.29 35.47
CA ARG A 134 -26.50 47.78 36.74
C ARG A 134 -27.44 46.71 37.24
N ASP A 135 -27.25 46.25 38.39
CA ASP A 135 -27.23 46.70 39.77
C ASP A 135 -28.33 46.01 40.59
N GLU A 136 -27.89 45.50 41.64
CA GLU A 136 -28.38 45.08 42.94
C GLU A 136 -29.72 45.66 43.46
N ARG A 137 -30.34 44.86 44.28
CA ARG A 137 -30.78 45.12 45.66
C ARG A 137 -32.22 44.87 46.01
N ARG A 138 -32.33 44.13 47.14
CA ARG A 138 -33.30 44.22 48.23
C ARG A 138 -34.73 43.72 47.95
N GLY A 139 -35.33 42.96 48.84
CA GLY A 139 -35.13 42.71 50.24
C GLY A 139 -36.45 42.21 50.84
N ARG A 140 -36.34 41.33 51.74
CA ARG A 140 -37.09 41.15 53.04
C ARG A 140 -38.59 41.37 53.10
N THR A 141 -39.16 40.43 53.86
CA THR A 141 -40.35 40.45 54.81
C THR A 141 -41.65 40.05 54.13
N GLY A 142 -42.34 39.10 54.67
CA GLY A 142 -43.09 39.04 55.87
C GLY A 142 -43.90 37.76 55.98
N ASP A 143 -43.76 37.28 57.09
CA ASP A 143 -44.44 36.34 57.95
C ASP A 143 -45.99 36.48 57.95
N ARG A 144 -46.62 35.36 58.26
CA ARG A 144 -47.89 35.21 58.97
C ARG A 144 -49.05 34.55 58.30
N ASN A 145 -49.42 33.53 58.99
CA ASN A 145 -50.74 32.96 59.24
C ASN A 145 -51.15 31.78 58.39
N ASN A 146 -51.24 30.72 58.96
CA ASN A 146 -51.81 30.11 60.18
C ASN A 146 -52.96 29.17 59.76
N ASP A 147 -52.85 28.00 60.33
CA ASP A 147 -53.89 27.08 60.79
C ASP A 147 -55.20 27.01 59.96
N ARG A 148 -55.44 25.87 59.40
CA ARG A 148 -56.64 25.05 59.47
C ARG A 148 -56.73 24.12 58.32
N ASN A 149 -56.34 22.88 58.51
CA ASN A 149 -57.17 21.70 58.15
C ASN A 149 -56.39 20.40 58.32
N GLU A 150 -56.13 20.02 59.49
CA GLU A 150 -56.08 18.62 59.90
C GLU A 150 -57.50 18.08 59.92
N ARG A 151 -57.95 17.37 58.90
CA ARG A 151 -59.01 16.37 58.98
C ARG A 151 -59.47 16.05 57.56
N ASN A 152 -58.66 15.40 56.76
CA ASN A 152 -59.16 14.61 55.61
C ASN A 152 -58.09 13.65 55.01
N ASP A 153 -57.06 13.31 55.76
CA ASP A 153 -55.94 12.50 55.34
C ASP A 153 -56.04 11.00 55.67
N ARG A 154 -57.25 10.44 55.68
CA ARG A 154 -57.38 8.98 55.92
C ARG A 154 -58.14 8.17 54.91
N VAL A 155 -58.65 8.73 53.84
CA VAL A 155 -59.38 7.98 52.83
C VAL A 155 -58.65 7.96 51.44
N GLU A 156 -57.69 8.83 51.20
CA GLU A 156 -56.96 8.87 49.94
C GLU A 156 -55.66 8.01 49.89
N ARG A 157 -55.32 7.25 50.96
CA ARG A 157 -54.11 6.43 50.97
C ARG A 157 -54.27 5.02 50.38
N ASN A 158 -55.50 4.53 50.23
CA ASN A 158 -55.70 3.20 49.63
C ASN A 158 -55.99 3.20 48.13
N GLU A 159 -56.32 4.34 47.52
CA GLU A 159 -56.52 4.40 46.05
C GLU A 159 -55.25 4.78 45.31
N ARG A 160 -54.14 5.19 45.97
CA ARG A 160 -52.87 5.49 45.31
C ARG A 160 -51.93 4.28 45.21
N THR A 161 -52.13 3.24 46.00
CA THR A 161 -51.35 1.98 45.90
C THR A 161 -51.82 1.09 44.76
N ASP A 162 -53.11 1.05 44.46
CA ASP A 162 -53.63 0.22 43.37
C ASP A 162 -53.36 0.84 41.98
N ARG A 163 -53.26 2.18 41.89
CA ARG A 163 -52.87 2.84 40.61
C ARG A 163 -51.38 2.77 40.29
N ASN A 164 -50.50 2.52 41.27
CA ASN A 164 -49.09 2.33 40.99
C ASN A 164 -48.75 0.88 40.63
N VAL A 165 -49.50 -0.10 41.12
CA VAL A 165 -49.29 -1.50 40.72
C VAL A 165 -49.82 -1.75 39.30
N GLU A 166 -50.89 -1.07 38.85
CA GLU A 166 -51.37 -1.12 37.47
C GLU A 166 -50.51 -0.30 36.48
N ARG A 167 -49.67 0.65 36.99
CA ARG A 167 -48.71 1.40 36.16
C ARG A 167 -47.38 0.68 35.96
N GLU A 168 -46.99 -0.19 36.90
CA GLU A 168 -45.78 -1.03 36.73
C GLU A 168 -46.01 -2.25 35.83
N GLN A 169 -47.28 -2.66 35.57
CA GLN A 169 -47.61 -3.74 34.62
C GLN A 169 -47.87 -3.28 33.20
N ARG A 170 -47.76 -1.97 32.87
CA ARG A 170 -48.01 -1.45 31.51
C ARG A 170 -46.76 -0.90 30.79
N HIS A 171 -45.59 -1.15 31.28
CA HIS A 171 -44.36 -0.91 30.51
C HIS A 171 -43.59 -2.23 30.30
N GLU A 172 -44.24 -3.22 29.70
CA GLU A 172 -43.56 -4.02 28.71
C GLU A 172 -43.40 -3.08 27.52
N GLU A 173 -42.22 -2.40 27.48
CA GLU A 173 -41.80 -1.73 26.25
C GLU A 173 -41.90 -2.75 25.14
N PRO A 174 -42.57 -2.44 24.00
CA PRO A 174 -42.64 -3.35 22.89
C PRO A 174 -41.20 -3.68 22.55
N LYS A 175 -40.88 -4.98 22.49
CA LYS A 175 -39.57 -5.46 22.06
C LYS A 175 -39.22 -4.68 20.80
N GLU A 176 -38.32 -3.75 20.90
CA GLU A 176 -37.86 -2.95 19.78
C GLU A 176 -37.27 -3.94 18.77
N ASP A 177 -37.79 -3.94 17.55
CA ASP A 177 -37.25 -4.74 16.46
C ASP A 177 -35.88 -4.19 16.11
N LEU A 178 -34.85 -4.72 16.79
CA LEU A 178 -33.45 -4.40 16.54
C LEU A 178 -32.95 -5.24 15.35
N VAL A 179 -32.38 -4.55 14.37
CA VAL A 179 -31.75 -5.17 13.21
C VAL A 179 -30.24 -5.14 13.41
N PRO A 180 -29.56 -6.28 13.27
CA PRO A 180 -28.10 -6.32 13.37
C PRO A 180 -27.46 -5.54 12.23
N VAL A 181 -26.37 -4.84 12.54
CA VAL A 181 -25.55 -4.09 11.60
C VAL A 181 -24.09 -4.36 11.84
N ALA A 182 -23.31 -4.45 10.77
CA ALA A 182 -21.87 -4.57 10.82
C ALA A 182 -21.23 -3.61 9.81
N GLY A 183 -20.03 -3.12 10.12
CA GLY A 183 -19.28 -2.27 9.20
C GLY A 183 -18.06 -1.64 9.85
N ILE A 184 -17.41 -0.75 9.10
CA ILE A 184 -16.17 -0.09 9.50
C ILE A 184 -16.47 1.33 9.98
N VAL A 185 -15.96 1.68 11.16
CA VAL A 185 -16.15 3.00 11.75
C VAL A 185 -15.28 4.04 11.05
N ASP A 186 -15.93 5.05 10.52
CA ASP A 186 -15.30 6.23 9.97
C ASP A 186 -15.57 7.43 10.89
N VAL A 187 -14.55 7.84 11.65
CA VAL A 187 -14.63 8.98 12.58
C VAL A 187 -14.19 10.22 11.84
N LEU A 188 -15.09 11.20 11.77
CA LEU A 188 -14.86 12.54 11.24
C LEU A 188 -14.79 13.55 12.41
N ASP A 189 -14.52 14.83 12.13
CA ASP A 189 -14.29 15.84 13.17
C ASP A 189 -15.44 15.99 14.17
N SER A 190 -16.69 15.97 13.69
CA SER A 190 -17.88 16.28 14.51
C SER A 190 -18.86 15.11 14.64
N TYR A 191 -18.67 14.04 13.89
CA TYR A 191 -19.58 12.88 13.85
C TYR A 191 -18.83 11.64 13.34
N ALA A 192 -19.45 10.48 13.50
CA ALA A 192 -18.93 9.23 12.98
C ALA A 192 -20.03 8.43 12.27
N PHE A 193 -19.60 7.52 11.39
CA PHE A 193 -20.46 6.57 10.71
C PHE A 193 -19.89 5.16 10.80
N VAL A 194 -20.77 4.17 10.83
CA VAL A 194 -20.43 2.79 10.47
C VAL A 194 -20.71 2.65 8.97
N ARG A 195 -19.65 2.46 8.18
CA ARG A 195 -19.72 2.21 6.75
C ARG A 195 -20.15 0.76 6.53
N THR A 196 -21.35 0.55 5.97
CA THR A 196 -21.93 -0.79 5.82
C THR A 196 -21.72 -1.40 4.43
N SER A 197 -21.34 -0.57 3.45
CA SER A 197 -21.22 -0.96 2.04
C SER A 197 -19.76 -0.88 1.53
N GLY A 198 -18.77 -1.01 2.43
CA GLY A 198 -17.35 -0.91 2.11
C GLY A 198 -16.67 0.29 2.76
N TYR A 199 -15.76 0.97 2.03
CA TYR A 199 -14.90 2.04 2.58
C TYR A 199 -15.34 3.45 2.18
N LEU A 200 -16.32 3.57 1.31
CA LEU A 200 -16.90 4.85 0.87
C LEU A 200 -18.24 5.12 1.55
N PRO A 201 -18.66 6.40 1.65
CA PRO A 201 -19.98 6.77 2.12
C PRO A 201 -21.08 6.10 1.30
N GLY A 202 -22.03 5.47 1.98
CA GLY A 202 -23.17 4.77 1.39
C GLY A 202 -24.52 5.23 1.95
N PRO A 203 -25.63 4.89 1.23
CA PRO A 203 -26.95 5.29 1.66
C PRO A 203 -27.42 4.60 2.95
N ASN A 204 -26.87 3.44 3.26
CA ASN A 204 -27.22 2.63 4.43
C ASN A 204 -26.24 2.82 5.61
N ASP A 205 -25.39 3.84 5.55
CA ASP A 205 -24.45 4.12 6.62
C ASP A 205 -25.18 4.50 7.91
N VAL A 206 -24.67 3.98 9.03
CA VAL A 206 -25.27 4.14 10.35
C VAL A 206 -24.55 5.24 11.12
N TYR A 207 -25.30 6.22 11.58
CA TYR A 207 -24.77 7.35 12.35
C TYR A 207 -24.35 6.93 13.76
N VAL A 208 -23.17 7.37 14.16
CA VAL A 208 -22.62 7.17 15.51
C VAL A 208 -22.33 8.53 16.14
N SER A 209 -22.93 8.78 17.30
CA SER A 209 -22.68 10.04 18.01
C SER A 209 -21.28 10.09 18.60
N MET A 210 -20.69 11.29 18.71
CA MET A 210 -19.40 11.46 19.39
C MET A 210 -19.40 11.03 20.85
N GLY A 211 -20.56 11.04 21.50
CA GLY A 211 -20.78 10.48 22.83
C GLY A 211 -20.54 8.97 22.87
N GLN A 212 -21.07 8.24 21.87
CA GLN A 212 -20.85 6.80 21.71
C GLN A 212 -19.39 6.50 21.34
N VAL A 213 -18.79 7.28 20.41
CA VAL A 213 -17.37 7.14 20.06
C VAL A 213 -16.48 7.20 21.32
N LYS A 214 -16.72 8.19 22.19
CA LYS A 214 -15.97 8.33 23.47
C LYS A 214 -16.30 7.23 24.46
N LYS A 215 -17.59 6.89 24.63
CA LYS A 215 -18.05 5.87 25.58
C LYS A 215 -17.45 4.50 25.27
N TYR A 216 -17.42 4.11 24.00
CA TYR A 216 -16.93 2.80 23.56
C TYR A 216 -15.45 2.78 23.17
N GLY A 217 -14.77 3.93 23.17
CA GLY A 217 -13.38 4.06 22.77
C GLY A 217 -13.14 3.72 21.29
N LEU A 218 -14.11 4.03 20.42
CA LEU A 218 -14.05 3.74 18.99
C LEU A 218 -12.95 4.56 18.31
N ARG A 219 -12.27 3.93 17.37
CA ARG A 219 -11.24 4.55 16.54
C ARG A 219 -11.60 4.40 15.06
N LYS A 220 -11.16 5.33 14.24
CA LYS A 220 -11.28 5.20 12.77
C LYS A 220 -10.69 3.87 12.30
N GLY A 221 -11.42 3.12 11.49
CA GLY A 221 -11.02 1.79 11.01
C GLY A 221 -11.42 0.61 11.90
N ASP A 222 -12.12 0.83 13.03
CA ASP A 222 -12.67 -0.28 13.82
C ASP A 222 -13.79 -0.96 13.06
N ALA A 223 -13.81 -2.30 13.05
CA ALA A 223 -14.96 -3.07 12.62
C ALA A 223 -15.91 -3.26 13.80
N VAL A 224 -17.18 -2.87 13.63
CA VAL A 224 -18.18 -2.90 14.69
C VAL A 224 -19.33 -3.80 14.28
N HIS A 225 -19.77 -4.66 15.20
CA HIS A 225 -21.07 -5.31 15.16
C HIS A 225 -21.96 -4.69 16.22
N GLY A 226 -23.20 -4.41 15.86
CA GLY A 226 -24.15 -3.75 16.75
C GLY A 226 -25.56 -3.86 16.18
N SER A 227 -26.46 -3.01 16.71
CA SER A 227 -27.87 -3.04 16.32
C SER A 227 -28.41 -1.64 16.06
N ILE A 228 -29.34 -1.55 15.13
CA ILE A 228 -30.11 -0.35 14.78
C ILE A 228 -31.60 -0.62 15.00
N ARG A 229 -32.36 0.43 15.25
CA ARG A 229 -33.82 0.32 15.31
C ARG A 229 -34.39 0.38 13.89
N THR A 230 -35.27 -0.56 13.56
CA THR A 230 -36.01 -0.53 12.29
C THR A 230 -36.84 0.76 12.18
N PRO A 231 -36.75 1.53 11.09
CA PRO A 231 -37.58 2.68 10.87
C PRO A 231 -39.05 2.24 10.80
N ARG A 232 -39.89 2.70 11.74
CA ARG A 232 -41.34 2.44 11.67
C ARG A 232 -41.98 3.39 10.65
N GLU A 233 -42.74 2.85 9.73
CA GLU A 233 -43.59 3.64 8.82
C GLU A 233 -44.56 4.46 9.68
N GLY A 234 -44.41 5.80 9.64
CA GLY A 234 -45.26 6.72 10.37
C GLY A 234 -44.59 7.51 11.50
N ASP A 235 -43.34 7.23 11.83
CA ASP A 235 -42.61 8.00 12.85
C ASP A 235 -42.15 9.35 12.29
N ARG A 236 -42.93 10.41 12.57
CA ARG A 236 -42.62 11.79 12.12
C ARG A 236 -41.28 12.33 12.61
N ARG A 237 -40.66 11.73 13.65
CA ARG A 237 -39.30 12.05 14.12
C ARG A 237 -38.25 11.53 13.14
N ASN A 238 -38.46 10.36 12.52
CA ASN A 238 -37.51 9.75 11.60
C ASN A 238 -37.47 10.44 10.21
N GLN A 239 -38.57 11.13 9.81
CA GLN A 239 -38.60 11.89 8.54
C GLN A 239 -37.61 13.09 8.52
N ARG A 240 -37.10 13.55 9.69
CA ARG A 240 -36.09 14.63 9.78
C ARG A 240 -34.67 14.11 9.95
N GLN A 241 -34.48 12.84 10.24
CA GLN A 241 -33.14 12.25 10.38
C GLN A 241 -32.73 11.59 9.07
N LYS A 242 -31.66 12.12 8.46
CA LYS A 242 -31.12 11.62 7.17
C LYS A 242 -30.46 10.24 7.32
N PHE A 243 -30.01 9.89 8.54
CA PHE A 243 -29.30 8.63 8.83
C PHE A 243 -29.87 7.93 10.06
N VAL A 244 -29.84 6.60 10.05
CA VAL A 244 -30.29 5.76 11.17
C VAL A 244 -29.21 5.77 12.27
N PRO A 245 -29.53 6.07 13.53
CA PRO A 245 -28.56 6.07 14.61
C PRO A 245 -28.28 4.63 15.12
N LEU A 246 -27.01 4.36 15.47
CA LEU A 246 -26.60 3.14 16.14
C LEU A 246 -27.21 3.09 17.55
N GLN A 247 -27.83 1.97 17.93
CA GLN A 247 -28.46 1.77 19.24
C GLN A 247 -27.50 1.08 20.21
N SER A 248 -26.93 -0.05 19.84
CA SER A 248 -26.00 -0.81 20.67
C SER A 248 -24.78 -1.26 19.88
N ILE A 249 -23.71 -1.56 20.60
CA ILE A 249 -22.51 -2.19 20.07
C ILE A 249 -22.31 -3.50 20.83
N ASP A 250 -22.23 -4.58 20.09
CA ASP A 250 -22.08 -5.92 20.62
C ASP A 250 -20.59 -6.35 20.65
N SER A 251 -19.85 -6.00 19.60
CA SER A 251 -18.41 -6.25 19.53
C SER A 251 -17.66 -5.21 18.71
N ILE A 252 -16.37 -5.05 19.01
CA ILE A 252 -15.43 -4.16 18.31
C ILE A 252 -14.22 -4.99 17.89
N ASN A 253 -13.99 -5.11 16.58
CA ASN A 253 -12.93 -5.94 16.00
C ASN A 253 -12.96 -7.40 16.49
N GLY A 254 -14.14 -7.96 16.74
CA GLY A 254 -14.33 -9.31 17.24
C GLY A 254 -14.11 -9.49 18.77
N MET A 255 -13.75 -8.41 19.47
CA MET A 255 -13.57 -8.40 20.93
C MET A 255 -14.82 -7.86 21.66
N THR A 256 -14.93 -8.16 22.96
CA THR A 256 -15.90 -7.45 23.82
C THR A 256 -15.56 -5.97 23.91
N VAL A 257 -16.55 -5.15 24.24
CA VAL A 257 -16.38 -3.69 24.33
C VAL A 257 -15.31 -3.31 25.38
N GLU A 258 -15.26 -4.02 26.52
CA GLU A 258 -14.31 -3.78 27.60
C GLU A 258 -12.87 -4.12 27.17
N ALA A 259 -12.67 -5.24 26.47
CA ALA A 259 -11.37 -5.62 25.94
C ALA A 259 -10.88 -4.62 24.89
N ALA A 260 -11.78 -4.15 24.03
CA ALA A 260 -11.45 -3.19 22.98
C ALA A 260 -11.00 -1.82 23.52
N GLN A 261 -11.53 -1.39 24.67
CA GLN A 261 -11.11 -0.13 25.32
C GLN A 261 -9.66 -0.16 25.82
N ASN A 262 -9.20 -1.33 26.28
CA ASN A 262 -7.87 -1.53 26.86
C ASN A 262 -6.78 -1.83 25.83
N ARG A 263 -7.11 -1.95 24.53
CA ARG A 263 -6.15 -2.27 23.49
C ARG A 263 -5.08 -1.17 23.33
N PRO A 264 -3.83 -1.53 22.99
CA PRO A 264 -2.77 -0.57 22.75
C PRO A 264 -3.10 0.35 21.56
N GLN A 265 -2.49 1.52 21.52
CA GLN A 265 -2.59 2.43 20.38
C GLN A 265 -1.42 2.16 19.42
N PHE A 266 -1.70 2.09 18.12
CA PHE A 266 -0.68 1.84 17.09
C PHE A 266 0.56 2.74 17.22
N ASN A 267 0.36 4.02 17.51
CA ASN A 267 1.45 4.99 17.64
C ASN A 267 2.34 4.78 18.89
N LYS A 268 1.89 3.97 19.86
CA LYS A 268 2.64 3.64 21.09
C LYS A 268 3.40 2.32 20.97
N LEU A 269 3.18 1.56 19.89
CA LEU A 269 3.87 0.30 19.64
C LEU A 269 5.31 0.55 19.18
N THR A 270 6.25 -0.21 19.71
CA THR A 270 7.70 -0.08 19.39
C THR A 270 8.01 -0.62 18.00
N PRO A 271 8.50 0.20 17.05
CA PRO A 271 8.82 -0.25 15.72
C PRO A 271 10.18 -0.94 15.66
N LEU A 272 10.25 -2.06 14.95
CA LEU A 272 11.48 -2.78 14.64
C LEU A 272 11.71 -2.88 13.11
N TYR A 273 12.93 -3.25 12.72
CA TYR A 273 13.19 -3.70 11.36
C TYR A 273 12.48 -5.03 11.09
N PRO A 274 12.15 -5.34 9.82
CA PRO A 274 11.70 -6.67 9.43
C PRO A 274 12.68 -7.76 9.91
N GLN A 275 12.15 -8.82 10.51
CA GLN A 275 12.93 -9.96 11.03
C GLN A 275 12.43 -11.29 10.45
N GLU A 276 11.20 -11.33 9.97
CA GLU A 276 10.60 -12.49 9.33
C GLU A 276 10.35 -12.21 7.85
N ARG A 277 10.70 -13.21 7.02
CA ARG A 277 10.54 -13.11 5.57
C ARG A 277 9.15 -13.50 5.12
N LEU A 278 8.55 -12.70 4.26
CA LEU A 278 7.37 -13.05 3.47
C LEU A 278 7.84 -13.71 2.18
N LYS A 279 8.01 -15.02 2.19
CA LYS A 279 8.52 -15.78 1.07
C LYS A 279 7.64 -15.64 -0.16
N GLN A 280 8.25 -15.35 -1.31
CA GLN A 280 7.55 -15.14 -2.58
C GLN A 280 7.61 -16.34 -3.53
N GLU A 281 8.53 -17.25 -3.30
CA GLU A 281 8.64 -18.48 -4.07
C GLU A 281 7.45 -19.41 -3.79
N THR A 282 6.72 -19.82 -4.83
CA THR A 282 5.58 -20.74 -4.73
C THR A 282 5.75 -21.99 -5.60
N ALA A 283 5.99 -21.82 -6.89
CA ALA A 283 6.13 -22.92 -7.84
C ALA A 283 7.33 -22.68 -8.79
N PRO A 284 7.91 -23.74 -9.38
CA PRO A 284 9.09 -23.65 -10.23
C PRO A 284 8.97 -22.67 -11.39
N ASN A 285 7.78 -22.59 -12.00
CA ASN A 285 7.46 -21.74 -13.13
C ASN A 285 7.06 -20.30 -12.75
N LYS A 286 6.88 -20.01 -11.46
CA LYS A 286 6.54 -18.66 -10.96
C LYS A 286 7.80 -17.85 -10.70
N LEU A 287 8.45 -17.44 -11.80
CA LEU A 287 9.76 -16.77 -11.76
C LEU A 287 9.76 -15.44 -11.05
N THR A 288 8.66 -14.68 -11.08
CA THR A 288 8.54 -13.38 -10.40
C THR A 288 8.85 -13.51 -8.91
N GLY A 289 8.18 -14.43 -8.20
CA GLY A 289 8.39 -14.65 -6.77
C GLY A 289 9.81 -15.16 -6.49
N ARG A 290 10.32 -16.08 -7.31
CA ARG A 290 11.68 -16.61 -7.17
C ARG A 290 12.74 -15.52 -7.31
N LEU A 291 12.59 -14.61 -8.28
CA LEU A 291 13.49 -13.48 -8.47
C LEU A 291 13.40 -12.48 -7.31
N ILE A 292 12.19 -12.12 -6.87
CA ILE A 292 12.00 -11.18 -5.74
C ILE A 292 12.74 -11.71 -4.51
N ASP A 293 12.62 -12.98 -4.21
CA ASP A 293 13.28 -13.61 -3.08
C ASP A 293 14.82 -13.50 -3.13
N ILE A 294 15.40 -13.43 -4.32
CA ILE A 294 16.86 -13.33 -4.52
C ILE A 294 17.33 -11.87 -4.52
N VAL A 295 16.57 -10.98 -5.21
CA VAL A 295 17.07 -9.62 -5.49
C VAL A 295 16.49 -8.53 -4.60
N ALA A 296 15.29 -8.72 -4.07
CA ALA A 296 14.61 -7.75 -3.22
C ALA A 296 13.66 -8.47 -2.25
N PRO A 297 14.20 -9.25 -1.28
CA PRO A 297 13.36 -10.02 -0.35
C PRO A 297 12.46 -9.10 0.46
N ILE A 298 11.23 -9.56 0.70
CA ILE A 298 10.19 -8.84 1.45
C ILE A 298 10.10 -9.42 2.84
N GLY A 299 10.13 -8.57 3.87
CA GLY A 299 9.93 -8.97 5.27
C GLY A 299 8.67 -8.37 5.87
N LYS A 300 8.14 -9.00 6.95
CA LYS A 300 7.04 -8.47 7.75
C LYS A 300 7.41 -7.10 8.33
N GLY A 301 6.62 -6.07 8.00
CA GLY A 301 6.93 -4.68 8.36
C GLY A 301 7.69 -3.87 7.30
N GLN A 302 7.88 -4.43 6.10
CA GLN A 302 8.60 -3.78 5.00
C GLN A 302 7.84 -2.57 4.44
N ARG A 303 8.58 -1.52 4.02
CA ARG A 303 8.11 -0.41 3.21
C ARG A 303 8.70 -0.54 1.82
N GLY A 304 8.00 -1.24 0.93
CA GLY A 304 8.50 -1.56 -0.41
C GLY A 304 7.90 -0.67 -1.50
N LEU A 305 8.74 -0.29 -2.45
CA LEU A 305 8.33 0.38 -3.68
C LEU A 305 8.56 -0.54 -4.88
N ILE A 306 7.52 -0.77 -5.67
CA ILE A 306 7.63 -1.34 -7.01
C ILE A 306 7.74 -0.17 -7.98
N VAL A 307 8.95 0.14 -8.39
CA VAL A 307 9.24 1.24 -9.31
C VAL A 307 8.99 0.77 -10.73
N SER A 308 7.94 1.28 -11.35
CA SER A 308 7.46 0.76 -12.63
C SER A 308 7.30 1.83 -13.69
N PRO A 309 8.03 1.73 -14.80
CA PRO A 309 7.68 2.43 -16.04
C PRO A 309 6.34 1.94 -16.58
N PRO A 310 5.66 2.73 -17.42
CA PRO A 310 4.45 2.28 -18.11
C PRO A 310 4.67 1.00 -18.90
N LYS A 311 3.72 0.05 -18.83
CA LYS A 311 3.72 -1.24 -19.56
C LYS A 311 4.80 -2.25 -19.12
N ALA A 312 5.51 -2.04 -18.01
CA ALA A 312 6.54 -2.96 -17.52
C ALA A 312 6.01 -4.17 -16.73
N GLY A 313 4.68 -4.31 -16.56
CA GLY A 313 4.07 -5.45 -15.88
C GLY A 313 3.76 -5.22 -14.40
N LYS A 314 3.53 -3.96 -14.00
CA LYS A 314 3.18 -3.54 -12.64
C LYS A 314 2.08 -4.41 -12.01
N THR A 315 0.91 -4.48 -12.63
CA THR A 315 -0.28 -5.17 -12.12
C THR A 315 -0.03 -6.67 -11.93
N ILE A 316 0.61 -7.32 -12.92
CA ILE A 316 0.96 -8.74 -12.85
C ILE A 316 1.96 -9.01 -11.71
N THR A 317 2.90 -8.11 -11.48
CA THR A 317 3.86 -8.23 -10.37
C THR A 317 3.16 -8.14 -9.02
N LEU A 318 2.23 -7.18 -8.83
CA LEU A 318 1.41 -7.07 -7.63
C LEU A 318 0.53 -8.30 -7.40
N GLN A 319 -0.13 -8.83 -8.44
CA GLN A 319 -0.92 -10.06 -8.36
C GLN A 319 -0.05 -11.26 -7.96
N ASN A 320 1.16 -11.38 -8.52
CA ASN A 320 2.07 -12.46 -8.14
C ASN A 320 2.50 -12.35 -6.67
N ILE A 321 2.79 -11.15 -6.17
CA ILE A 321 3.11 -10.90 -4.76
C ILE A 321 1.91 -11.25 -3.87
N ALA A 322 0.71 -10.78 -4.22
CA ALA A 322 -0.51 -11.07 -3.49
C ALA A 322 -0.76 -12.58 -3.35
N ASN A 323 -0.71 -13.29 -4.48
CA ASN A 323 -0.93 -14.74 -4.52
C ASN A 323 0.16 -15.53 -3.79
N ALA A 324 1.42 -15.06 -3.84
CA ALA A 324 2.51 -15.69 -3.11
C ALA A 324 2.33 -15.54 -1.59
N ILE A 325 1.93 -14.36 -1.12
CA ILE A 325 1.64 -14.11 0.30
C ILE A 325 0.46 -14.97 0.75
N ALA A 326 -0.66 -14.97 0.03
CA ALA A 326 -1.82 -15.79 0.37
C ALA A 326 -1.51 -17.29 0.40
N THR A 327 -0.59 -17.76 -0.44
CA THR A 327 -0.18 -19.18 -0.50
C THR A 327 0.77 -19.56 0.64
N ASN A 328 1.79 -18.72 0.89
CA ASN A 328 2.87 -19.04 1.81
C ASN A 328 2.60 -18.60 3.25
N ASN A 329 1.74 -17.57 3.44
CA ASN A 329 1.42 -16.95 4.72
C ASN A 329 -0.09 -16.76 4.87
N PRO A 330 -0.89 -17.83 4.98
CA PRO A 330 -2.35 -17.74 5.05
C PRO A 330 -2.85 -17.06 6.34
N GLU A 331 -2.00 -16.93 7.35
CA GLU A 331 -2.28 -16.19 8.60
C GLU A 331 -2.28 -14.68 8.42
N VAL A 332 -1.66 -14.17 7.35
CA VAL A 332 -1.53 -12.74 7.09
C VAL A 332 -2.83 -12.17 6.53
N HIS A 333 -3.30 -11.08 7.10
CA HIS A 333 -4.42 -10.32 6.53
C HIS A 333 -3.94 -9.49 5.33
N LEU A 334 -4.33 -9.92 4.14
CA LEU A 334 -3.95 -9.26 2.88
C LEU A 334 -5.01 -8.26 2.45
N MET A 335 -4.61 -7.00 2.28
CA MET A 335 -5.43 -5.91 1.76
C MET A 335 -4.83 -5.38 0.46
N VAL A 336 -5.65 -5.23 -0.57
CA VAL A 336 -5.25 -4.62 -1.86
C VAL A 336 -6.02 -3.33 -2.03
N VAL A 337 -5.31 -2.21 -2.06
CA VAL A 337 -5.89 -0.87 -2.17
C VAL A 337 -5.62 -0.33 -3.58
N LEU A 338 -6.68 -0.17 -4.36
CA LEU A 338 -6.63 0.29 -5.76
C LEU A 338 -7.17 1.71 -5.85
N VAL A 339 -6.32 2.65 -6.24
CA VAL A 339 -6.64 4.07 -6.29
C VAL A 339 -6.51 4.59 -7.72
N ASP A 340 -7.58 5.16 -8.26
CA ASP A 340 -7.62 5.71 -9.62
C ASP A 340 -7.29 4.64 -10.68
N GLU A 341 -7.66 3.36 -10.42
CA GLU A 341 -7.49 2.24 -11.34
C GLU A 341 -8.74 2.01 -12.21
N ARG A 342 -8.57 1.22 -13.25
CA ARG A 342 -9.64 0.89 -14.19
C ARG A 342 -10.60 -0.13 -13.59
N PRO A 343 -11.91 -0.03 -13.86
CA PRO A 343 -12.90 -1.01 -13.36
C PRO A 343 -12.59 -2.46 -13.73
N GLU A 344 -12.07 -2.70 -14.94
CA GLU A 344 -11.67 -4.04 -15.39
C GLU A 344 -10.46 -4.59 -14.61
N GLU A 345 -9.49 -3.73 -14.21
CA GLU A 345 -8.34 -4.13 -13.39
C GLU A 345 -8.77 -4.42 -11.95
N VAL A 346 -9.76 -3.68 -11.44
CA VAL A 346 -10.38 -3.96 -10.13
C VAL A 346 -11.04 -5.32 -10.13
N THR A 347 -11.90 -5.59 -11.10
CA THR A 347 -12.60 -6.89 -11.24
C THR A 347 -11.62 -8.06 -11.40
N ASP A 348 -10.53 -7.87 -12.15
CA ASP A 348 -9.50 -8.90 -12.31
C ASP A 348 -8.79 -9.18 -10.98
N MET A 349 -8.47 -8.12 -10.22
CA MET A 349 -7.85 -8.26 -8.89
C MET A 349 -8.78 -8.98 -7.90
N GLU A 350 -10.07 -8.62 -7.84
CA GLU A 350 -11.08 -9.27 -7.01
C GLU A 350 -11.25 -10.77 -7.31
N ARG A 351 -11.08 -11.16 -8.57
CA ARG A 351 -11.22 -12.57 -9.01
C ARG A 351 -9.95 -13.39 -8.83
N THR A 352 -8.79 -12.77 -8.82
CA THR A 352 -7.49 -13.46 -8.86
C THR A 352 -6.75 -13.46 -7.54
N VAL A 353 -7.08 -12.55 -6.61
CA VAL A 353 -6.40 -12.40 -5.32
C VAL A 353 -7.29 -12.88 -4.18
N GLN A 354 -6.74 -13.71 -3.31
CA GLN A 354 -7.36 -14.09 -2.04
C GLN A 354 -7.00 -13.05 -0.98
N GLY A 355 -7.80 -12.01 -0.86
CA GLY A 355 -7.57 -10.89 0.07
C GLY A 355 -8.73 -9.90 0.00
N GLU A 356 -8.68 -8.91 0.88
CA GLU A 356 -9.65 -7.80 0.89
C GLU A 356 -9.27 -6.77 -0.17
N VAL A 357 -10.09 -6.64 -1.23
CA VAL A 357 -9.87 -5.65 -2.30
C VAL A 357 -10.69 -4.41 -2.01
N ILE A 358 -10.01 -3.27 -1.91
CA ILE A 358 -10.56 -1.96 -1.57
C ILE A 358 -10.26 -1.03 -2.73
N SER A 359 -11.28 -0.54 -3.41
CA SER A 359 -11.07 0.19 -4.66
C SER A 359 -11.80 1.53 -4.72
N SER A 360 -11.19 2.46 -5.46
CA SER A 360 -11.79 3.69 -5.94
C SER A 360 -11.35 3.91 -7.38
N THR A 361 -12.27 3.67 -8.33
CA THR A 361 -12.01 3.70 -9.77
C THR A 361 -11.83 5.12 -10.31
N PHE A 362 -11.21 5.28 -11.46
CA PHE A 362 -10.83 6.58 -12.05
C PHE A 362 -11.99 7.53 -12.33
N ASP A 363 -13.22 7.03 -12.42
CA ASP A 363 -14.45 7.80 -12.62
C ASP A 363 -14.96 8.51 -11.34
N ARG A 364 -14.32 8.24 -10.18
CA ARG A 364 -14.64 8.87 -8.90
C ARG A 364 -13.84 10.15 -8.67
N PRO A 365 -14.36 11.08 -7.85
CA PRO A 365 -13.62 12.29 -7.49
C PRO A 365 -12.39 11.97 -6.64
N ALA A 366 -11.38 12.85 -6.70
CA ALA A 366 -10.13 12.70 -5.95
C ALA A 366 -10.32 12.56 -4.42
N SER A 367 -11.38 13.16 -3.87
CA SER A 367 -11.76 13.00 -2.46
C SER A 367 -12.10 11.57 -2.07
N ASP A 368 -12.70 10.80 -2.98
CA ASP A 368 -13.05 9.41 -2.73
C ASP A 368 -11.79 8.55 -2.68
N HIS A 369 -10.82 8.82 -3.55
CA HIS A 369 -9.51 8.14 -3.53
C HIS A 369 -8.78 8.33 -2.20
N THR A 370 -8.77 9.57 -1.67
CA THR A 370 -8.14 9.87 -0.39
C THR A 370 -8.89 9.25 0.77
N THR A 371 -10.23 9.29 0.76
CA THR A 371 -11.09 8.72 1.81
C THR A 371 -10.91 7.21 1.93
N VAL A 372 -10.93 6.50 0.80
CA VAL A 372 -10.70 5.04 0.74
C VAL A 372 -9.33 4.68 1.30
N ALA A 373 -8.27 5.35 0.85
CA ALA A 373 -6.92 5.08 1.32
C ALA A 373 -6.77 5.35 2.83
N GLU A 374 -7.33 6.45 3.32
CA GLU A 374 -7.28 6.79 4.76
C GLU A 374 -8.00 5.77 5.62
N LEU A 375 -9.19 5.34 5.22
CA LEU A 375 -9.94 4.36 6.00
C LEU A 375 -9.29 2.97 5.94
N ALA A 376 -8.73 2.59 4.79
CA ALA A 376 -8.00 1.33 4.60
C ALA A 376 -6.76 1.24 5.50
N ILE A 377 -5.92 2.28 5.53
CA ILE A 377 -4.73 2.28 6.38
C ILE A 377 -5.07 2.32 7.87
N GLU A 378 -6.13 3.03 8.27
CA GLU A 378 -6.58 3.02 9.66
C GLU A 378 -7.16 1.64 10.03
N ARG A 379 -7.88 0.96 9.12
CA ARG A 379 -8.30 -0.43 9.31
C ARG A 379 -7.10 -1.36 9.50
N ALA A 380 -6.09 -1.28 8.65
CA ALA A 380 -4.86 -2.05 8.79
C ALA A 380 -4.19 -1.85 10.16
N LYS A 381 -4.10 -0.61 10.64
CA LYS A 381 -3.57 -0.31 11.97
C LYS A 381 -4.39 -0.94 13.10
N ARG A 382 -5.73 -1.00 12.97
CA ARG A 382 -6.59 -1.66 13.98
C ARG A 382 -6.32 -3.15 14.06
N LEU A 383 -6.08 -3.81 12.92
CA LEU A 383 -5.72 -5.23 12.88
C LEU A 383 -4.35 -5.49 13.54
N VAL A 384 -3.37 -4.62 13.28
CA VAL A 384 -2.04 -4.71 13.92
C VAL A 384 -2.11 -4.46 15.43
N GLU A 385 -3.00 -3.58 15.92
CA GLU A 385 -3.26 -3.40 17.36
C GLU A 385 -3.76 -4.68 18.05
N LEU A 386 -4.32 -5.62 17.28
CA LEU A 386 -4.75 -6.96 17.73
C LEU A 386 -3.62 -8.00 17.68
N GLY A 387 -2.41 -7.60 17.27
CA GLY A 387 -1.29 -8.52 17.10
C GLY A 387 -1.27 -9.27 15.77
N GLN A 388 -2.08 -8.87 14.79
CA GLN A 388 -2.11 -9.52 13.47
C GLN A 388 -1.01 -8.98 12.56
N ASP A 389 -0.54 -9.84 11.66
CA ASP A 389 0.29 -9.46 10.53
C ASP A 389 -0.59 -9.01 9.37
N VAL A 390 -0.35 -7.80 8.90
CA VAL A 390 -1.14 -7.18 7.82
C VAL A 390 -0.23 -6.79 6.67
N VAL A 391 -0.61 -7.14 5.46
CA VAL A 391 0.03 -6.68 4.23
C VAL A 391 -0.93 -5.83 3.43
N VAL A 392 -0.50 -4.62 3.12
CA VAL A 392 -1.22 -3.68 2.25
C VAL A 392 -0.47 -3.56 0.93
N LEU A 393 -1.10 -3.95 -0.16
CA LEU A 393 -0.62 -3.71 -1.52
C LEU A 393 -1.35 -2.49 -2.08
N LEU A 394 -0.63 -1.40 -2.35
CA LEU A 394 -1.22 -0.15 -2.85
C LEU A 394 -0.88 0.07 -4.32
N ASP A 395 -1.87 0.17 -5.15
CA ASP A 395 -1.75 0.55 -6.55
C ASP A 395 -2.53 1.83 -6.84
N SER A 396 -1.93 3.01 -6.94
CA SER A 396 -0.51 3.31 -6.82
C SER A 396 -0.27 4.52 -5.90
N MET A 397 0.92 4.60 -5.32
CA MET A 397 1.36 5.74 -4.51
C MET A 397 1.34 7.04 -5.31
N THR A 398 1.77 6.99 -6.57
CA THR A 398 1.78 8.16 -7.46
C THR A 398 0.38 8.72 -7.68
N ARG A 399 -0.61 7.87 -7.92
CA ARG A 399 -1.99 8.29 -8.11
C ARG A 399 -2.62 8.79 -6.80
N LEU A 400 -2.33 8.13 -5.69
CA LEU A 400 -2.76 8.58 -4.36
C LEU A 400 -2.21 9.98 -4.06
N ALA A 401 -0.92 10.24 -4.31
CA ALA A 401 -0.32 11.55 -4.10
C ALA A 401 -0.92 12.62 -5.03
N ARG A 402 -1.24 12.28 -6.29
CA ARG A 402 -1.97 13.15 -7.21
C ARG A 402 -3.37 13.48 -6.69
N ALA A 403 -4.09 12.50 -6.15
CA ALA A 403 -5.41 12.69 -5.57
C ALA A 403 -5.37 13.66 -4.37
N TYR A 404 -4.38 13.51 -3.50
CA TYR A 404 -4.16 14.47 -2.41
C TYR A 404 -3.80 15.87 -2.90
N ASN A 405 -3.03 15.99 -3.99
CA ASN A 405 -2.69 17.30 -4.56
C ASN A 405 -3.91 18.04 -5.12
N ILE A 406 -4.95 17.31 -5.52
CA ILE A 406 -6.22 17.88 -5.99
C ILE A 406 -7.18 18.13 -4.81
N ALA A 407 -7.29 17.19 -3.88
CA ALA A 407 -8.30 17.21 -2.81
C ALA A 407 -7.89 18.01 -1.57
N ALA A 408 -6.58 18.12 -1.28
CA ALA A 408 -6.09 18.84 -0.11
C ALA A 408 -6.20 20.36 -0.29
N PRO A 409 -6.47 21.12 0.80
CA PRO A 409 -6.40 22.57 0.76
C PRO A 409 -4.99 23.03 0.36
N ALA A 410 -4.90 23.97 -0.59
CA ALA A 410 -3.63 24.48 -1.06
C ALA A 410 -2.89 25.25 0.04
N SER A 411 -1.63 24.88 0.32
CA SER A 411 -0.76 25.59 1.27
C SER A 411 -0.07 26.80 0.65
N GLY A 412 -0.07 26.89 -0.68
CA GLY A 412 0.64 27.92 -1.46
C GLY A 412 2.14 27.66 -1.62
N ARG A 413 2.69 26.58 -1.05
CA ARG A 413 4.09 26.15 -1.24
C ARG A 413 4.16 25.11 -2.36
N ILE A 414 4.20 25.62 -3.58
CA ILE A 414 4.23 24.75 -4.76
C ILE A 414 5.68 24.36 -5.08
N LEU A 415 5.93 23.06 -5.11
CA LEU A 415 7.18 22.45 -5.57
C LEU A 415 7.23 22.40 -7.10
N SER A 416 8.39 22.02 -7.66
CA SER A 416 8.49 21.77 -9.10
C SER A 416 7.47 20.70 -9.53
N GLY A 417 6.93 20.82 -10.75
CA GLY A 417 5.89 19.93 -11.24
C GLY A 417 4.47 20.21 -10.72
N GLY A 418 4.26 21.33 -9.98
CA GLY A 418 2.92 21.74 -9.52
C GLY A 418 2.40 20.95 -8.31
N VAL A 419 3.29 20.35 -7.52
CA VAL A 419 2.93 19.61 -6.29
C VAL A 419 2.91 20.55 -5.10
N ASP A 420 1.80 20.60 -4.36
CA ASP A 420 1.75 21.30 -3.08
C ASP A 420 2.52 20.48 -2.01
N ALA A 421 3.45 21.13 -1.31
CA ALA A 421 4.28 20.50 -0.29
C ALA A 421 3.44 19.83 0.83
N GLN A 422 2.27 20.38 1.17
CA GLN A 422 1.37 19.82 2.17
C GLN A 422 0.66 18.56 1.67
N ALA A 423 0.38 18.47 0.38
CA ALA A 423 -0.29 17.31 -0.22
C ALA A 423 0.55 16.03 -0.20
N LEU A 424 1.88 16.13 -0.05
CA LEU A 424 2.77 14.98 0.07
C LEU A 424 2.76 14.34 1.46
N TYR A 425 2.33 15.06 2.50
CA TYR A 425 2.37 14.57 3.88
C TYR A 425 1.42 13.39 4.14
N PRO A 426 0.13 13.42 3.75
CA PRO A 426 -0.79 12.32 4.00
C PRO A 426 -0.36 10.98 3.35
N PRO A 427 -0.01 10.92 2.06
CA PRO A 427 0.46 9.67 1.47
C PRO A 427 1.81 9.21 2.06
N LYS A 428 2.68 10.14 2.49
CA LYS A 428 3.90 9.80 3.24
C LYS A 428 3.59 9.18 4.60
N LYS A 429 2.57 9.70 5.31
CA LYS A 429 2.06 9.14 6.56
C LYS A 429 1.45 7.75 6.36
N PHE A 430 0.75 7.54 5.24
CA PHE A 430 0.24 6.23 4.83
C PHE A 430 1.40 5.24 4.69
N PHE A 431 2.35 5.51 3.81
CA PHE A 431 3.47 4.62 3.52
C PHE A 431 4.40 4.44 4.73
N GLY A 432 4.65 5.50 5.48
CA GLY A 432 5.45 5.50 6.70
C GLY A 432 4.83 4.75 7.88
N ALA A 433 3.56 4.31 7.79
CA ALA A 433 2.94 3.50 8.82
C ALA A 433 3.52 2.08 8.89
N ALA A 434 4.07 1.55 7.79
CA ALA A 434 4.63 0.21 7.74
C ALA A 434 5.80 0.02 8.72
N ARG A 435 5.71 -1.01 9.55
CA ARG A 435 6.71 -1.39 10.57
C ARG A 435 6.44 -2.80 11.09
N ASN A 436 7.47 -3.47 11.51
CA ASN A 436 7.37 -4.61 12.40
C ASN A 436 7.23 -4.12 13.84
N ILE A 437 6.49 -4.82 14.69
CA ILE A 437 6.19 -4.41 16.07
C ILE A 437 6.83 -5.39 17.06
N GLU A 438 7.52 -4.83 18.05
CA GLU A 438 8.08 -5.63 19.14
C GLU A 438 6.98 -6.34 19.93
N ASN A 439 7.07 -7.67 20.03
CA ASN A 439 6.10 -8.54 20.69
C ASN A 439 4.65 -8.36 20.18
N GLY A 440 4.49 -8.04 18.92
CA GLY A 440 3.19 -7.81 18.29
C GLY A 440 3.14 -8.28 16.85
N GLY A 441 2.12 -7.86 16.10
CA GLY A 441 2.01 -8.09 14.67
C GLY A 441 2.89 -7.17 13.83
N SER A 442 2.63 -7.12 12.54
CA SER A 442 3.38 -6.27 11.61
C SER A 442 2.45 -5.58 10.62
N LEU A 443 2.86 -4.41 10.14
CA LEU A 443 2.25 -3.74 9.00
C LEU A 443 3.27 -3.64 7.87
N THR A 444 3.06 -4.41 6.82
CA THR A 444 3.86 -4.36 5.59
C THR A 444 3.11 -3.56 4.54
N ILE A 445 3.77 -2.62 3.87
CA ILE A 445 3.18 -1.87 2.76
C ILE A 445 4.08 -1.98 1.54
N ILE A 446 3.55 -2.56 0.47
CA ILE A 446 4.20 -2.61 -0.84
C ILE A 446 3.36 -1.77 -1.80
N SER A 447 3.95 -0.72 -2.31
CA SER A 447 3.24 0.20 -3.19
C SER A 447 3.93 0.33 -4.54
N SER A 448 3.13 0.40 -5.60
CA SER A 448 3.67 0.76 -6.91
C SER A 448 3.91 2.27 -7.00
N ALA A 449 5.02 2.64 -7.63
CA ALA A 449 5.37 4.01 -7.96
C ALA A 449 5.61 4.11 -9.47
N LEU A 450 4.95 5.07 -10.12
CA LEU A 450 5.08 5.28 -11.56
C LEU A 450 6.28 6.18 -11.85
N VAL A 451 7.14 5.75 -12.76
CA VAL A 451 8.31 6.49 -13.25
C VAL A 451 8.30 6.55 -14.77
N GLU A 452 9.14 7.41 -15.36
CA GLU A 452 9.26 7.56 -16.83
C GLU A 452 7.92 7.89 -17.53
N THR A 453 7.04 8.60 -16.82
CA THR A 453 5.74 9.02 -17.36
C THR A 453 5.84 10.31 -18.17
N GLY A 454 6.98 11.00 -18.17
CA GLY A 454 7.16 12.34 -18.72
C GLY A 454 6.55 13.45 -17.87
N SER A 455 5.99 13.13 -16.70
CA SER A 455 5.39 14.09 -15.75
C SER A 455 6.40 14.53 -14.70
N LYS A 456 6.71 15.81 -14.64
CA LYS A 456 7.50 16.41 -13.56
C LYS A 456 6.90 16.20 -12.17
N MET A 457 5.58 16.15 -12.07
CA MET A 457 4.85 15.86 -10.83
C MET A 457 5.22 14.47 -10.32
N ASP A 458 5.23 13.45 -11.18
CA ASP A 458 5.54 12.08 -10.79
C ASP A 458 7.00 11.91 -10.35
N GLU A 459 7.92 12.63 -11.00
CA GLU A 459 9.32 12.64 -10.59
C GLU A 459 9.48 13.18 -9.15
N VAL A 460 8.83 14.31 -8.83
CA VAL A 460 8.86 14.89 -7.48
C VAL A 460 8.22 13.94 -6.46
N ILE A 461 7.06 13.35 -6.79
CA ILE A 461 6.38 12.37 -5.95
C ILE A 461 7.32 11.18 -5.69
N PHE A 462 7.92 10.60 -6.73
CA PHE A 462 8.81 9.46 -6.60
C PHE A 462 10.01 9.74 -5.69
N GLU A 463 10.72 10.86 -5.91
CA GLU A 463 11.88 11.23 -5.09
C GLU A 463 11.51 11.42 -3.61
N GLU A 464 10.31 11.92 -3.31
CA GLU A 464 9.84 12.08 -1.92
C GLU A 464 9.61 10.73 -1.21
N PHE A 465 9.13 9.72 -1.94
CA PHE A 465 8.85 8.38 -1.36
C PHE A 465 10.06 7.45 -1.35
N LYS A 466 10.98 7.59 -2.30
CA LYS A 466 12.23 6.82 -2.38
C LYS A 466 13.04 6.87 -1.08
N GLY A 467 13.11 8.06 -0.46
CA GLY A 467 13.76 8.24 0.84
C GLY A 467 13.05 7.58 2.03
N THR A 468 11.75 7.30 1.91
CA THR A 468 10.91 6.69 2.97
C THR A 468 10.93 5.16 2.91
N GLY A 469 11.09 4.59 1.72
CA GLY A 469 11.15 3.14 1.50
C GLY A 469 12.42 2.49 2.05
N ASN A 470 12.32 1.20 2.33
CA ASN A 470 13.46 0.35 2.71
C ASN A 470 13.58 -0.91 1.85
N MET A 471 12.79 -0.99 0.75
CA MET A 471 12.89 -2.01 -0.29
C MET A 471 12.47 -1.37 -1.61
N GLU A 472 13.20 -1.66 -2.67
CA GLU A 472 12.91 -1.18 -4.02
C GLU A 472 12.98 -2.36 -5.00
N LEU A 473 11.87 -2.64 -5.68
CA LEU A 473 11.80 -3.57 -6.79
C LEU A 473 11.62 -2.77 -8.06
N ARG A 474 12.66 -2.67 -8.87
CA ARG A 474 12.63 -1.87 -10.08
C ARG A 474 12.29 -2.72 -11.30
N LEU A 475 11.29 -2.30 -12.05
CA LEU A 475 10.95 -2.88 -13.35
C LEU A 475 11.64 -2.08 -14.46
N SER A 476 12.17 -2.81 -15.47
CA SER A 476 12.87 -2.22 -16.61
C SER A 476 11.95 -2.11 -17.82
N ARG A 477 11.92 -0.92 -18.41
CA ARG A 477 11.23 -0.68 -19.69
C ARG A 477 11.90 -1.43 -20.84
N GLU A 478 13.24 -1.48 -20.88
CA GLU A 478 13.99 -2.15 -21.92
C GLU A 478 13.70 -3.65 -21.97
N LEU A 479 13.66 -4.32 -20.80
CA LEU A 479 13.28 -5.73 -20.71
C LEU A 479 11.84 -5.95 -21.18
N ALA A 480 10.92 -5.06 -20.79
CA ALA A 480 9.52 -5.17 -21.17
C ALA A 480 9.30 -4.96 -22.67
N ASP A 481 9.98 -4.02 -23.31
CA ASP A 481 9.92 -3.75 -24.74
C ASP A 481 10.44 -4.97 -25.54
N LYS A 482 11.46 -5.66 -25.02
CA LYS A 482 11.97 -6.94 -25.56
C LYS A 482 11.16 -8.18 -25.17
N ARG A 483 10.03 -8.00 -24.43
CA ARG A 483 9.16 -9.09 -23.96
C ARG A 483 9.86 -10.09 -23.03
N LEU A 484 10.88 -9.64 -22.31
CA LEU A 484 11.57 -10.41 -21.30
C LEU A 484 10.84 -10.23 -19.95
N PHE A 485 10.03 -11.21 -19.55
CA PHE A 485 9.24 -11.16 -18.32
C PHE A 485 9.63 -12.29 -17.36
N PRO A 486 9.62 -12.00 -16.01
CA PRO A 486 9.32 -10.72 -15.37
C PRO A 486 10.40 -9.67 -15.66
N ALA A 487 9.99 -8.46 -16.02
CA ALA A 487 10.90 -7.40 -16.44
C ALA A 487 11.58 -6.71 -15.24
N ILE A 488 12.17 -7.49 -14.34
CA ILE A 488 12.83 -7.02 -13.12
C ILE A 488 14.28 -6.65 -13.43
N ASP A 489 14.66 -5.42 -13.10
CA ASP A 489 16.06 -5.00 -13.07
C ASP A 489 16.73 -5.56 -11.81
N VAL A 490 17.56 -6.56 -12.02
CA VAL A 490 18.24 -7.31 -10.96
C VAL A 490 19.25 -6.43 -10.19
N ASN A 491 19.91 -5.51 -10.90
CA ASN A 491 20.97 -4.67 -10.34
C ASN A 491 20.41 -3.46 -9.58
N ALA A 492 19.30 -2.90 -10.06
CA ALA A 492 18.68 -1.73 -9.45
C ALA A 492 17.67 -2.08 -8.34
N SER A 493 17.40 -3.37 -8.11
CA SER A 493 16.49 -3.82 -7.04
C SER A 493 17.24 -4.21 -5.78
N GLY A 494 16.62 -4.01 -4.60
CA GLY A 494 17.26 -4.39 -3.34
C GLY A 494 16.42 -4.08 -2.11
N THR A 495 16.81 -4.69 -0.99
CA THR A 495 16.20 -4.50 0.34
C THR A 495 17.28 -4.04 1.33
N ARG A 496 16.98 -3.00 2.11
CA ARG A 496 17.85 -2.55 3.20
C ARG A 496 17.76 -3.52 4.37
N ARG A 497 18.90 -3.88 4.96
CA ARG A 497 19.00 -4.81 6.07
C ARG A 497 18.48 -6.20 5.70
N GLU A 498 18.72 -6.63 4.45
CA GLU A 498 18.29 -7.94 3.96
C GLU A 498 18.89 -9.10 4.76
N GLU A 499 20.01 -8.88 5.42
CA GLU A 499 20.66 -9.85 6.31
C GLU A 499 19.79 -10.27 7.50
N LEU A 500 18.77 -9.46 7.88
CA LEU A 500 17.86 -9.78 8.98
C LEU A 500 16.74 -10.76 8.57
N ILE A 501 16.48 -10.88 7.26
CA ILE A 501 15.37 -11.67 6.71
C ILE A 501 15.84 -12.75 5.71
N THR A 502 17.13 -12.86 5.50
CA THR A 502 17.73 -13.85 4.59
C THR A 502 18.50 -14.89 5.40
N ASP A 503 18.41 -16.15 5.00
CA ASP A 503 19.13 -17.24 5.64
C ASP A 503 20.66 -16.92 5.62
N PRO A 504 21.35 -17.05 6.76
CA PRO A 504 22.81 -16.84 6.83
C PRO A 504 23.61 -17.69 5.85
N GLN A 505 23.11 -18.86 5.45
CA GLN A 505 23.76 -19.72 4.45
C GLN A 505 23.55 -19.23 3.01
N GLU A 506 22.42 -18.60 2.72
CA GLU A 506 22.09 -18.06 1.39
C GLU A 506 22.75 -16.70 1.14
N LEU A 507 22.91 -15.88 2.17
CA LEU A 507 23.36 -14.50 2.08
C LEU A 507 24.72 -14.31 1.37
N PRO A 508 25.78 -15.09 1.68
CA PRO A 508 27.07 -14.97 0.99
C PRO A 508 26.95 -15.30 -0.51
N ILE A 509 26.10 -16.26 -0.86
CA ILE A 509 25.87 -16.66 -2.25
C ILE A 509 25.17 -15.55 -3.01
N ILE A 510 24.14 -14.95 -2.42
CA ILE A 510 23.41 -13.80 -2.99
C ILE A 510 24.37 -12.62 -3.19
N TYR A 511 25.23 -12.30 -2.23
CA TYR A 511 26.21 -11.21 -2.36
C TYR A 511 27.24 -11.48 -3.46
N ARG A 512 27.67 -12.74 -3.60
CA ARG A 512 28.56 -13.14 -4.70
C ARG A 512 27.84 -12.97 -6.04
N LEU A 513 26.61 -13.49 -6.16
CA LEU A 513 25.79 -13.36 -7.37
C LEU A 513 25.60 -11.89 -7.76
N ARG A 514 25.26 -11.02 -6.82
CA ARG A 514 25.08 -9.57 -7.07
C ARG A 514 26.37 -8.90 -7.55
N ARG A 515 27.52 -9.28 -7.01
CA ARG A 515 28.81 -8.75 -7.48
C ARG A 515 29.11 -9.14 -8.91
N LEU A 516 28.75 -10.35 -9.31
CA LEU A 516 28.93 -10.83 -10.68
C LEU A 516 27.99 -10.13 -11.66
N LEU A 517 26.75 -9.93 -11.25
CA LEU A 517 25.73 -9.29 -12.12
C LEU A 517 25.89 -7.77 -12.17
N GLY A 518 26.46 -7.13 -11.13
CA GLY A 518 26.53 -5.68 -10.98
C GLY A 518 27.37 -4.95 -12.03
N GLY A 519 28.23 -5.66 -12.79
CA GLY A 519 28.98 -5.12 -13.91
C GLY A 519 28.29 -5.28 -15.27
N LEU A 520 27.13 -5.95 -15.31
CA LEU A 520 26.40 -6.25 -16.54
C LEU A 520 25.26 -5.26 -16.74
N GLU A 521 24.95 -4.98 -18.02
CA GLU A 521 23.74 -4.25 -18.38
C GLU A 521 22.46 -5.05 -17.97
N PRO A 522 21.32 -4.40 -17.72
CA PRO A 522 20.11 -5.07 -17.21
C PRO A 522 19.67 -6.28 -18.03
N GLU A 523 19.80 -6.22 -19.35
CA GLU A 523 19.46 -7.32 -20.25
C GLU A 523 20.42 -8.50 -20.09
N GLN A 524 21.72 -8.24 -20.06
CA GLN A 524 22.75 -9.28 -19.90
C GLN A 524 22.61 -9.96 -18.53
N ALA A 525 22.37 -9.17 -17.47
CA ALA A 525 22.11 -9.69 -16.13
C ALA A 525 20.87 -10.61 -16.13
N TYR A 526 19.80 -10.19 -16.79
CA TYR A 526 18.58 -10.99 -16.95
C TYR A 526 18.85 -12.30 -17.71
N GLN A 527 19.51 -12.23 -18.87
CA GLN A 527 19.82 -13.40 -19.71
C GLN A 527 20.76 -14.37 -19.02
N THR A 528 21.65 -13.88 -18.17
CA THR A 528 22.55 -14.70 -17.37
C THR A 528 21.82 -15.42 -16.24
N LEU A 529 20.94 -14.72 -15.52
CA LEU A 529 20.30 -15.24 -14.29
C LEU A 529 19.07 -16.11 -14.60
N VAL A 530 18.12 -15.61 -15.41
CA VAL A 530 16.79 -16.21 -15.55
C VAL A 530 16.81 -17.59 -16.24
N PRO A 531 17.60 -17.85 -17.29
CA PRO A 531 17.68 -19.18 -17.88
C PRO A 531 18.23 -20.23 -16.92
N ARG A 532 19.17 -19.86 -16.03
CA ARG A 532 19.72 -20.75 -14.99
C ARG A 532 18.70 -21.02 -13.90
N LEU A 533 17.98 -19.96 -13.46
CA LEU A 533 16.88 -20.09 -12.51
C LEU A 533 15.78 -21.03 -13.03
N LYS A 534 15.45 -20.98 -14.33
CA LYS A 534 14.48 -21.87 -14.98
C LYS A 534 14.89 -23.36 -14.97
N LYS A 535 16.18 -23.66 -14.91
CA LYS A 535 16.69 -25.05 -14.89
C LYS A 535 16.55 -25.71 -13.52
N THR A 536 16.19 -24.97 -12.47
CA THR A 536 16.07 -25.46 -11.10
C THR A 536 14.63 -25.34 -10.60
N ALA A 537 14.21 -26.28 -9.74
CA ALA A 537 12.85 -26.30 -9.21
C ALA A 537 12.64 -25.24 -8.13
N THR A 538 13.64 -25.02 -7.28
CA THR A 538 13.57 -24.08 -6.15
C THR A 538 14.76 -23.12 -6.13
N ASN A 539 14.64 -22.04 -5.35
CA ASN A 539 15.75 -21.12 -5.11
C ASN A 539 16.90 -21.81 -4.35
N ARG A 540 16.57 -22.74 -3.46
CA ARG A 540 17.56 -23.54 -2.76
C ARG A 540 18.39 -24.40 -3.72
N ASP A 541 17.73 -25.07 -4.69
CA ASP A 541 18.43 -25.85 -5.71
C ASP A 541 19.30 -24.95 -6.61
N PHE A 542 18.79 -23.76 -6.91
CA PHE A 542 19.54 -22.77 -7.67
C PHE A 542 20.82 -22.35 -6.91
N MET A 543 20.72 -22.00 -5.63
CA MET A 543 21.87 -21.64 -4.79
C MET A 543 22.87 -22.79 -4.67
N ALA A 544 22.38 -24.03 -4.48
CA ALA A 544 23.23 -25.21 -4.43
C ALA A 544 23.99 -25.43 -5.76
N SER A 545 23.35 -25.19 -6.90
CA SER A 545 24.01 -25.32 -8.22
C SER A 545 25.13 -24.30 -8.41
N LEU A 546 25.01 -23.08 -7.86
CA LEU A 546 26.07 -22.07 -7.89
C LEU A 546 27.28 -22.45 -7.04
N ILE A 547 27.07 -23.12 -5.91
CA ILE A 547 28.16 -23.62 -5.07
C ILE A 547 28.91 -24.76 -5.77
N GLN A 548 28.20 -25.72 -6.36
CA GLN A 548 28.81 -26.87 -7.06
C GLN A 548 29.68 -26.43 -8.24
N GLN A 549 29.22 -25.46 -9.02
CA GLN A 549 29.99 -24.92 -10.15
C GLN A 549 31.30 -24.26 -9.68
N SER A 550 31.27 -23.54 -8.55
CA SER A 550 32.50 -22.94 -7.99
C SER A 550 33.48 -23.97 -7.42
N GLY A 551 32.99 -25.11 -6.89
CA GLY A 551 33.83 -26.21 -6.38
C GLY A 551 34.52 -27.00 -7.47
N ASN A 552 33.88 -27.22 -8.61
CA ASN A 552 34.48 -27.96 -9.75
C ASN A 552 35.58 -27.16 -10.47
N ALA A 553 35.50 -25.85 -10.44
CA ALA A 553 36.51 -24.98 -11.06
C ALA A 553 37.82 -24.91 -10.24
N THR A 554 37.75 -25.13 -8.94
CA THR A 554 38.94 -25.18 -8.05
C THR A 554 39.67 -26.54 -8.08
N ASN A 555 38.98 -27.61 -8.51
CA ASN A 555 39.56 -28.96 -8.60
C ASN A 555 40.10 -29.34 -10.00
N GLY A 556 40.03 -28.43 -10.97
CA GLY A 556 40.45 -28.65 -12.37
C GLY A 556 41.77 -27.94 -12.77
N ASN A 557 42.55 -27.42 -11.81
CA ASN A 557 43.91 -26.88 -12.08
C ASN A 557 44.98 -27.72 -11.43
#